data_263b5418d19520b3b5febc415fbd169d
#
_entry.id   263b5418d19520b3b5febc415fbd169d
#
_cell.length_a   1.000
_cell.length_b   1.000
_cell.length_c   1.000
_cell.angle_alpha   90.00
_cell.angle_beta   90.00
_cell.angle_gamma   90.00
#
_symmetry.space_group_name_H-M   'P 1'
#
loop_
_entity.id
_entity.type
_entity.pdbx_description
1 polymer ?
#
loop_
_entity_poly.entity_id
_entity_poly.type
_entity_poly.pdbx_seq_one_letter_code
_entity_poly.pdbx_strand_id
1 'polypeptide(L)'
;MADTDRLSLIRMNAILSILEKNHVDAVIIAHDDEYLSEELSADKQRIKYLTDFSGSAGYCALISKNHEEKLSKDPIFFRNKNEEEIKLDKNAAIFVDGRYSVQVRKQVNLEIYDTFNLSAIRPEQWLCAKLPRGSKVGIDLNCFSYSHYLQLKESLEKADINIIDLEHNPVDEIWNDRPAPIHTKVEIFPDEYNGCPSPQKRHNLACTLREKNYDATVICDPESICWLLNIRGRDRHCLPVVNCRMVAYSNGTLEWYISDDHIDPNDQKQLETHIGHIDIFPEKRFDEVLERLSNSSSSVYADPETVNAHVLRLLETGGAKISLGLGLCQLPKACKNHVEIAGEYKAHIKDGIAMCRFFAWLDELTDLSQYENDEEVFSRRVNDTDEAVLAQRAESFRKVESDYIEPSFDTISAIGTNAAMVHYNYTEADYLNKLGDGPLYMIDSGAHYLDGTTDITRTVLAGPGITDEMRRMYTLVLK
;
A
#
# COMPACT_ATOMS: atom_id res chain seq x y z
N MET A 1 -20.70 -7.49 -23.14
CA MET A 1 -20.13 -7.10 -21.85
C MET A 1 -19.86 -8.37 -21.07
N ALA A 2 -18.64 -8.59 -20.66
CA ALA A 2 -18.32 -9.65 -19.72
C ALA A 2 -19.11 -9.40 -18.41
N ASP A 3 -19.33 -10.44 -17.60
CA ASP A 3 -20.10 -10.28 -16.34
C ASP A 3 -19.46 -9.25 -15.40
N THR A 4 -18.13 -9.13 -15.40
CA THR A 4 -17.34 -8.13 -14.66
C THR A 4 -17.66 -6.69 -15.08
N ASP A 5 -17.74 -6.40 -16.39
CA ASP A 5 -18.09 -5.07 -16.90
C ASP A 5 -19.46 -4.59 -16.42
N ARG A 6 -20.40 -5.53 -16.33
CA ARG A 6 -21.76 -5.27 -15.83
C ARG A 6 -21.76 -4.96 -14.33
N LEU A 7 -20.93 -5.65 -13.55
CA LEU A 7 -20.83 -5.44 -12.10
C LEU A 7 -20.22 -4.09 -11.77
N SER A 8 -19.12 -3.68 -12.43
CA SER A 8 -18.49 -2.37 -12.24
C SER A 8 -19.47 -1.23 -12.53
N LEU A 9 -20.28 -1.33 -13.60
CA LEU A 9 -21.31 -0.35 -13.90
C LEU A 9 -22.42 -0.28 -12.84
N ILE A 10 -22.86 -1.43 -12.31
CA ILE A 10 -23.87 -1.51 -11.24
C ILE A 10 -23.34 -0.83 -9.97
N ARG A 11 -22.12 -1.16 -9.55
CA ARG A 11 -21.47 -0.59 -8.37
C ARG A 11 -21.28 0.93 -8.50
N MET A 12 -20.79 1.40 -9.64
CA MET A 12 -20.68 2.83 -9.94
C MET A 12 -22.05 3.53 -9.83
N ASN A 13 -23.11 3.00 -10.44
CA ASN A 13 -24.43 3.60 -10.37
C ASN A 13 -25.00 3.63 -8.94
N ALA A 14 -24.69 2.64 -8.10
CA ALA A 14 -25.07 2.64 -6.69
C ALA A 14 -24.36 3.79 -5.93
N ILE A 15 -23.05 4.00 -6.15
CA ILE A 15 -22.32 5.15 -5.58
C ILE A 15 -22.95 6.46 -6.03
N LEU A 16 -23.20 6.63 -7.34
CA LEU A 16 -23.83 7.86 -7.88
C LEU A 16 -25.17 8.14 -7.20
N SER A 17 -25.98 7.13 -6.93
CA SER A 17 -27.26 7.30 -6.22
C SER A 17 -27.06 7.75 -4.76
N ILE A 18 -26.01 7.29 -4.07
CA ILE A 18 -25.64 7.77 -2.73
C ILE A 18 -25.24 9.25 -2.79
N LEU A 19 -24.41 9.65 -3.77
CA LEU A 19 -24.00 11.04 -3.94
C LEU A 19 -25.20 11.96 -4.18
N GLU A 20 -26.13 11.56 -5.05
CA GLU A 20 -27.34 12.32 -5.34
C GLU A 20 -28.20 12.53 -4.08
N LYS A 21 -28.41 11.48 -3.31
CA LYS A 21 -29.17 11.52 -2.05
C LYS A 21 -28.55 12.48 -1.03
N ASN A 22 -27.22 12.51 -0.97
CA ASN A 22 -26.47 13.33 -0.01
C ASN A 22 -26.12 14.74 -0.56
N HIS A 23 -26.60 15.09 -1.75
CA HIS A 23 -26.31 16.36 -2.42
C HIS A 23 -24.81 16.64 -2.57
N VAL A 24 -24.05 15.60 -2.92
CA VAL A 24 -22.62 15.64 -3.22
C VAL A 24 -22.45 15.54 -4.75
N ASP A 25 -21.64 16.40 -5.32
CA ASP A 25 -21.52 16.55 -6.77
C ASP A 25 -20.46 15.60 -7.37
N ALA A 26 -19.45 15.24 -6.60
CA ALA A 26 -18.44 14.27 -6.98
C ALA A 26 -17.83 13.60 -5.73
N VAL A 27 -17.15 12.49 -5.91
CA VAL A 27 -16.41 11.79 -4.85
C VAL A 27 -15.02 11.43 -5.33
N ILE A 28 -14.04 11.46 -4.43
CA ILE A 28 -12.74 10.83 -4.62
C ILE A 28 -12.63 9.66 -3.63
N ILE A 29 -12.41 8.47 -4.17
CA ILE A 29 -12.15 7.26 -3.41
C ILE A 29 -10.66 6.98 -3.51
N ALA A 30 -9.97 6.99 -2.38
CA ALA A 30 -8.56 6.66 -2.29
C ALA A 30 -8.35 5.15 -2.24
N HIS A 31 -7.15 4.70 -2.65
CA HIS A 31 -6.68 3.35 -2.41
C HIS A 31 -6.51 3.11 -0.91
N ASP A 32 -5.89 4.06 -0.22
CA ASP A 32 -5.47 3.94 1.18
C ASP A 32 -6.62 3.58 2.12
N ASP A 33 -6.28 2.88 3.20
CA ASP A 33 -7.16 2.63 4.34
C ASP A 33 -6.97 3.69 5.45
N GLU A 34 -7.58 3.47 6.60
CA GLU A 34 -7.50 4.35 7.77
C GLU A 34 -6.12 4.40 8.45
N TYR A 35 -5.20 3.52 8.06
CA TYR A 35 -3.79 3.49 8.49
C TYR A 35 -2.84 4.01 7.40
N LEU A 36 -3.38 4.44 6.26
CA LEU A 36 -2.65 4.92 5.08
C LEU A 36 -1.67 3.88 4.53
N SER A 37 -2.14 2.65 4.44
CA SER A 37 -1.33 1.52 4.04
C SER A 37 -1.26 1.34 2.54
N GLU A 38 -0.09 0.96 2.03
CA GLU A 38 0.05 0.51 0.63
C GLU A 38 -0.51 -0.91 0.47
N GLU A 39 -0.17 -1.82 1.39
CA GLU A 39 -0.69 -3.19 1.37
C GLU A 39 -1.98 -3.29 2.17
N LEU A 40 -3.08 -3.50 1.46
CA LEU A 40 -4.41 -3.56 2.04
C LEU A 40 -4.87 -4.98 2.31
N SER A 41 -5.51 -5.18 3.46
CA SER A 41 -6.31 -6.38 3.70
C SER A 41 -7.51 -6.45 2.73
N ALA A 42 -8.05 -7.66 2.54
CA ALA A 42 -9.09 -7.90 1.55
C ALA A 42 -10.37 -7.05 1.76
N ASP A 43 -10.68 -6.72 3.01
CA ASP A 43 -11.83 -5.90 3.40
C ASP A 43 -11.63 -4.40 3.13
N LYS A 44 -10.43 -3.94 2.81
CA LYS A 44 -10.08 -2.54 2.55
C LYS A 44 -9.90 -2.23 1.06
N GLN A 45 -9.94 -3.21 0.18
CA GLN A 45 -9.68 -3.05 -1.25
C GLN A 45 -10.86 -2.39 -2.00
N ARG A 46 -11.21 -1.17 -1.61
CA ARG A 46 -12.37 -0.42 -2.13
C ARG A 46 -12.29 -0.12 -3.62
N ILE A 47 -11.12 0.30 -4.11
CA ILE A 47 -10.92 0.57 -5.56
C ILE A 47 -11.06 -0.72 -6.36
N LYS A 48 -10.47 -1.83 -5.90
CA LYS A 48 -10.61 -3.14 -6.55
C LYS A 48 -12.07 -3.57 -6.61
N TYR A 49 -12.81 -3.47 -5.52
CA TYR A 49 -14.24 -3.78 -5.52
C TYR A 49 -15.00 -2.91 -6.53
N LEU A 50 -14.76 -1.60 -6.58
CA LEU A 50 -15.53 -0.70 -7.43
C LEU A 50 -15.18 -0.83 -8.92
N THR A 51 -13.89 -1.03 -9.26
CA THR A 51 -13.35 -0.83 -10.61
C THR A 51 -12.66 -2.05 -11.21
N ASP A 52 -12.48 -3.11 -10.43
CA ASP A 52 -11.66 -4.30 -10.71
C ASP A 52 -10.13 -4.01 -10.79
N PHE A 53 -9.70 -2.76 -10.54
CA PHE A 53 -8.28 -2.41 -10.48
C PHE A 53 -7.64 -2.87 -9.16
N SER A 54 -6.63 -3.74 -9.25
CA SER A 54 -5.97 -4.39 -8.10
C SER A 54 -4.59 -3.80 -7.74
N GLY A 55 -4.18 -2.70 -8.36
CA GLY A 55 -2.89 -2.07 -8.03
C GLY A 55 -2.88 -1.46 -6.62
N SER A 56 -1.70 -1.36 -6.00
CA SER A 56 -1.51 -0.90 -4.60
C SER A 56 -1.44 0.63 -4.44
N ALA A 57 -1.77 1.42 -5.46
CA ALA A 57 -1.83 2.88 -5.36
C ALA A 57 -2.77 3.48 -6.41
N GLY A 58 -3.52 4.50 -6.02
CA GLY A 58 -4.36 5.24 -6.94
C GLY A 58 -5.62 5.84 -6.33
N TYR A 59 -6.41 6.48 -7.18
CA TYR A 59 -7.66 7.12 -6.82
C TYR A 59 -8.72 6.85 -7.89
N CYS A 60 -9.97 6.69 -7.46
CA CYS A 60 -11.12 6.70 -8.35
C CYS A 60 -11.93 7.96 -8.09
N ALA A 61 -12.22 8.75 -9.12
CA ALA A 61 -13.10 9.91 -9.02
C ALA A 61 -14.37 9.71 -9.87
N LEU A 62 -15.52 10.01 -9.28
CA LEU A 62 -16.83 9.90 -9.91
C LEU A 62 -17.57 11.24 -9.80
N ILE A 63 -18.22 11.68 -10.88
CA ILE A 63 -19.08 12.86 -10.92
C ILE A 63 -20.54 12.43 -10.97
N SER A 64 -21.38 13.00 -10.11
CA SER A 64 -22.81 12.73 -10.03
C SER A 64 -23.56 13.10 -11.30
N LYS A 65 -24.61 12.36 -11.65
CA LYS A 65 -25.48 12.60 -12.81
C LYS A 65 -26.20 13.94 -12.76
N ASN A 66 -26.44 14.49 -11.58
CA ASN A 66 -27.05 15.83 -11.44
C ASN A 66 -26.24 16.94 -12.11
N HIS A 67 -24.96 16.69 -12.40
CA HIS A 67 -24.10 17.59 -13.14
C HIS A 67 -23.99 17.27 -14.64
N GLU A 68 -24.42 16.09 -15.12
CA GLU A 68 -24.35 15.76 -16.55
C GLU A 68 -25.08 16.78 -17.43
N GLU A 69 -26.21 17.32 -16.96
CA GLU A 69 -26.94 18.37 -17.67
C GLU A 69 -26.26 19.76 -17.62
N LYS A 70 -25.37 19.99 -16.63
CA LYS A 70 -24.64 21.25 -16.42
C LYS A 70 -23.23 21.20 -17.00
N LEU A 71 -22.70 20.00 -17.30
CA LEU A 71 -21.39 19.83 -17.93
C LEU A 71 -21.46 20.32 -19.39
N SER A 72 -20.36 20.90 -19.84
CA SER A 72 -20.21 21.27 -21.25
C SER A 72 -20.39 20.04 -22.14
N LYS A 73 -21.19 20.18 -23.22
CA LYS A 73 -21.30 19.14 -24.26
C LYS A 73 -20.08 19.12 -25.18
N ASP A 74 -19.23 20.16 -25.10
CA ASP A 74 -17.99 20.22 -25.84
C ASP A 74 -16.90 19.42 -25.15
N PRO A 75 -15.99 18.77 -25.88
CA PRO A 75 -14.87 18.08 -25.33
C PRO A 75 -14.05 18.96 -24.37
N ILE A 76 -13.83 18.50 -23.14
CA ILE A 76 -13.00 19.20 -22.16
C ILE A 76 -11.56 18.73 -22.34
N PHE A 77 -10.65 19.69 -22.50
CA PHE A 77 -9.22 19.42 -22.57
C PHE A 77 -8.52 20.07 -21.40
N PHE A 78 -7.64 19.32 -20.77
CA PHE A 78 -6.74 19.78 -19.72
C PHE A 78 -5.33 19.87 -20.28
N ARG A 79 -4.65 21.01 -20.09
CA ARG A 79 -3.24 21.18 -20.46
C ARG A 79 -2.39 21.03 -19.20
N ASN A 80 -1.55 20.00 -19.19
CA ASN A 80 -0.68 19.74 -18.04
C ASN A 80 0.57 20.67 -18.05
N LYS A 81 1.39 20.56 -17.00
CA LYS A 81 2.62 21.35 -16.86
C LYS A 81 3.69 21.12 -17.95
N ASN A 82 3.57 20.03 -18.70
CA ASN A 82 4.43 19.71 -19.85
C ASN A 82 3.83 20.21 -21.19
N GLU A 83 2.77 21.02 -21.14
CA GLU A 83 2.01 21.51 -22.30
C GLU A 83 1.29 20.41 -23.12
N GLU A 84 1.17 19.19 -22.57
CA GLU A 84 0.41 18.12 -23.19
C GLU A 84 -1.09 18.35 -23.01
N GLU A 85 -1.85 18.17 -24.08
CA GLU A 85 -3.30 18.30 -24.09
C GLU A 85 -3.96 16.94 -23.79
N ILE A 86 -4.67 16.86 -22.66
CA ILE A 86 -5.33 15.64 -22.16
C ILE A 86 -6.83 15.81 -22.33
N LYS A 87 -7.46 14.90 -23.07
CA LYS A 87 -8.92 14.88 -23.24
C LYS A 87 -9.59 14.23 -22.05
N LEU A 88 -10.64 14.86 -21.53
CA LEU A 88 -11.42 14.41 -20.36
C LEU A 88 -12.83 13.99 -20.83
N ASP A 89 -12.96 12.74 -21.26
CA ASP A 89 -14.17 12.28 -21.96
C ASP A 89 -15.28 11.84 -21.00
N LYS A 90 -14.93 11.21 -19.87
CA LYS A 90 -15.89 10.52 -18.99
C LYS A 90 -16.09 11.24 -17.67
N ASN A 91 -17.18 10.88 -16.98
CA ASN A 91 -17.51 11.38 -15.64
C ASN A 91 -17.02 10.44 -14.53
N ALA A 92 -16.24 9.44 -14.90
CA ALA A 92 -15.54 8.52 -14.03
C ALA A 92 -14.08 8.39 -14.48
N ALA A 93 -13.14 8.45 -13.56
CA ALA A 93 -11.72 8.36 -13.87
C ALA A 93 -10.95 7.62 -12.79
N ILE A 94 -9.91 6.90 -13.21
CA ILE A 94 -8.94 6.24 -12.33
C ILE A 94 -7.58 6.86 -12.56
N PHE A 95 -6.93 7.22 -11.46
CA PHE A 95 -5.63 7.86 -11.44
C PHE A 95 -4.64 6.93 -10.78
N VAL A 96 -3.57 6.58 -11.48
CA VAL A 96 -2.54 5.65 -10.99
C VAL A 96 -1.14 6.24 -11.17
N ASP A 97 -0.17 5.74 -10.44
CA ASP A 97 1.21 6.09 -10.70
C ASP A 97 1.81 5.30 -11.89
N GLY A 98 3.08 5.56 -12.20
CA GLY A 98 3.75 4.96 -13.36
C GLY A 98 3.81 3.43 -13.34
N ARG A 99 3.83 2.82 -12.15
CA ARG A 99 3.89 1.36 -11.97
C ARG A 99 2.68 0.65 -12.59
N TYR A 100 1.54 1.30 -12.58
CA TYR A 100 0.24 0.72 -12.95
C TYR A 100 -0.30 1.17 -14.30
N SER A 101 0.45 1.97 -15.08
CA SER A 101 -0.03 2.55 -16.36
C SER A 101 -0.48 1.50 -17.39
N VAL A 102 0.11 0.31 -17.38
CA VAL A 102 -0.28 -0.81 -18.24
C VAL A 102 -1.40 -1.64 -17.61
N GLN A 103 -1.28 -1.95 -16.31
CA GLN A 103 -2.21 -2.81 -15.59
C GLN A 103 -3.61 -2.22 -15.54
N VAL A 104 -3.76 -0.94 -15.20
CA VAL A 104 -5.07 -0.29 -15.10
C VAL A 104 -5.88 -0.41 -16.39
N ARG A 105 -5.23 -0.29 -17.55
CA ARG A 105 -5.89 -0.42 -18.85
C ARG A 105 -6.32 -1.85 -19.21
N LYS A 106 -5.72 -2.84 -18.58
CA LYS A 106 -6.10 -4.26 -18.78
C LYS A 106 -7.25 -4.68 -17.85
N GLN A 107 -7.32 -4.11 -16.67
CA GLN A 107 -8.24 -4.54 -15.62
C GLN A 107 -9.56 -3.78 -15.60
N VAL A 108 -9.54 -2.47 -15.89
CA VAL A 108 -10.74 -1.64 -15.76
C VAL A 108 -11.54 -1.58 -17.06
N ASN A 109 -12.84 -1.36 -16.94
CA ASN A 109 -13.70 -1.12 -18.09
C ASN A 109 -13.45 0.28 -18.69
N LEU A 110 -12.69 0.31 -19.79
CA LEU A 110 -12.36 1.56 -20.50
C LEU A 110 -13.56 2.24 -21.19
N GLU A 111 -14.75 1.65 -21.24
CA GLU A 111 -15.97 2.33 -21.68
C GLU A 111 -16.54 3.22 -20.56
N ILE A 112 -16.29 2.87 -19.29
CA ILE A 112 -16.77 3.58 -18.09
C ILE A 112 -15.77 4.60 -17.60
N TYR A 113 -14.50 4.21 -17.47
CA TYR A 113 -13.46 5.01 -16.82
C TYR A 113 -12.46 5.58 -17.82
N ASP A 114 -12.11 6.87 -17.65
CA ASP A 114 -10.84 7.37 -18.13
C ASP A 114 -9.71 6.90 -17.22
N THR A 115 -8.52 6.66 -17.77
CA THR A 115 -7.34 6.23 -16.98
C THR A 115 -6.21 7.23 -17.17
N PHE A 116 -5.69 7.75 -16.07
CA PHE A 116 -4.65 8.77 -16.07
C PHE A 116 -3.46 8.40 -15.21
N ASN A 117 -2.28 8.85 -15.63
CA ASN A 117 -1.11 8.84 -14.76
C ASN A 117 -1.13 10.07 -13.85
N LEU A 118 -0.88 9.90 -12.55
CA LEU A 118 -0.85 10.98 -11.55
C LEU A 118 0.19 12.07 -11.87
N SER A 119 1.24 11.74 -12.64
CA SER A 119 2.20 12.73 -13.11
C SER A 119 1.65 13.65 -14.21
N ALA A 120 0.64 13.19 -14.95
CA ALA A 120 0.02 13.92 -16.04
C ALA A 120 -1.16 14.78 -15.56
N ILE A 121 -2.06 14.21 -14.76
CA ILE A 121 -3.20 14.88 -14.14
C ILE A 121 -3.59 14.22 -12.84
N ARG A 122 -3.90 15.02 -11.82
CA ARG A 122 -4.37 14.55 -10.51
C ARG A 122 -5.89 14.63 -10.39
N PRO A 123 -6.51 13.88 -9.45
CA PRO A 123 -7.97 13.92 -9.24
C PRO A 123 -8.53 15.32 -9.06
N GLU A 124 -7.91 16.17 -8.24
CA GLU A 124 -8.36 17.54 -8.00
C GLU A 124 -8.27 18.42 -9.25
N GLN A 125 -7.25 18.23 -10.08
CA GLN A 125 -7.11 18.97 -11.34
C GLN A 125 -8.20 18.57 -12.35
N TRP A 126 -8.50 17.26 -12.41
CA TRP A 126 -9.58 16.73 -13.24
C TRP A 126 -10.94 17.25 -12.80
N LEU A 127 -11.20 17.27 -11.48
CA LEU A 127 -12.44 17.81 -10.91
C LEU A 127 -12.56 19.32 -11.16
N CYS A 128 -11.50 20.10 -10.94
CA CYS A 128 -11.49 21.56 -11.22
C CYS A 128 -11.76 21.87 -12.69
N ALA A 129 -11.32 21.00 -13.62
CA ALA A 129 -11.59 21.20 -15.05
C ALA A 129 -13.04 20.86 -15.43
N LYS A 130 -13.71 20.00 -14.69
CA LYS A 130 -15.06 19.49 -15.04
C LYS A 130 -16.19 20.08 -14.19
N LEU A 131 -15.96 20.39 -12.94
CA LEU A 131 -17.03 20.85 -12.03
C LEU A 131 -17.23 22.35 -12.08
N PRO A 132 -18.48 22.84 -12.01
CA PRO A 132 -18.75 24.25 -11.85
C PRO A 132 -18.39 24.75 -10.45
N ARG A 133 -18.24 26.06 -10.32
CA ARG A 133 -18.06 26.73 -9.02
C ARG A 133 -19.20 26.41 -8.06
N GLY A 134 -18.91 26.33 -6.79
CA GLY A 134 -19.87 25.99 -5.74
C GLY A 134 -20.16 24.51 -5.58
N SER A 135 -19.51 23.66 -6.39
CA SER A 135 -19.66 22.20 -6.30
C SER A 135 -19.11 21.64 -4.99
N LYS A 136 -19.60 20.46 -4.62
CA LYS A 136 -19.24 19.72 -3.42
C LYS A 136 -18.58 18.41 -3.80
N VAL A 137 -17.35 18.17 -3.31
CA VAL A 137 -16.60 16.94 -3.49
C VAL A 137 -16.52 16.19 -2.18
N GLY A 138 -17.08 14.99 -2.14
CA GLY A 138 -17.02 14.11 -0.98
C GLY A 138 -15.69 13.34 -0.92
N ILE A 139 -15.14 13.23 0.26
CA ILE A 139 -14.00 12.34 0.57
C ILE A 139 -14.19 11.70 1.94
N ASP A 140 -13.61 10.52 2.14
CA ASP A 140 -13.47 9.90 3.45
C ASP A 140 -12.13 10.35 4.06
N LEU A 141 -12.17 11.22 5.07
CA LEU A 141 -10.97 11.79 5.68
C LEU A 141 -10.06 10.74 6.34
N ASN A 142 -10.56 9.55 6.63
CA ASN A 142 -9.74 8.46 7.17
C ASN A 142 -8.79 7.87 6.12
N CYS A 143 -9.11 8.01 4.84
CA CYS A 143 -8.36 7.43 3.72
C CYS A 143 -7.42 8.43 3.02
N PHE A 144 -7.14 9.59 3.64
CA PHE A 144 -6.22 10.60 3.11
C PHE A 144 -5.23 11.01 4.18
N SER A 145 -3.94 11.05 3.87
CA SER A 145 -2.97 11.69 4.75
C SER A 145 -3.32 13.17 4.92
N TYR A 146 -2.97 13.73 6.06
CA TYR A 146 -3.29 15.14 6.32
C TYR A 146 -2.61 16.07 5.32
N SER A 147 -1.38 15.78 4.91
CA SER A 147 -0.68 16.57 3.89
C SER A 147 -1.37 16.50 2.55
N HIS A 148 -1.83 15.32 2.12
CA HIS A 148 -2.58 15.18 0.87
C HIS A 148 -3.94 15.91 0.95
N TYR A 149 -4.65 15.77 2.07
CA TYR A 149 -5.89 16.52 2.30
C TYR A 149 -5.69 18.03 2.17
N LEU A 150 -4.63 18.60 2.73
CA LEU A 150 -4.35 20.03 2.61
C LEU A 150 -4.08 20.46 1.17
N GLN A 151 -3.32 19.67 0.40
CA GLN A 151 -3.06 19.93 -1.01
C GLN A 151 -4.36 19.88 -1.85
N LEU A 152 -5.17 18.84 -1.61
CA LEU A 152 -6.46 18.65 -2.24
C LEU A 152 -7.39 19.85 -1.93
N LYS A 153 -7.48 20.22 -0.66
CA LYS A 153 -8.29 21.33 -0.18
C LYS A 153 -7.87 22.66 -0.83
N GLU A 154 -6.58 22.98 -0.80
CA GLU A 154 -6.06 24.21 -1.41
C GLU A 154 -6.40 24.29 -2.92
N SER A 155 -6.28 23.18 -3.63
CA SER A 155 -6.54 23.13 -5.07
C SER A 155 -8.02 23.31 -5.40
N LEU A 156 -8.91 22.65 -4.67
CA LEU A 156 -10.36 22.72 -4.86
C LEU A 156 -10.94 24.09 -4.42
N GLU A 157 -10.48 24.63 -3.30
CA GLU A 157 -10.92 25.96 -2.80
C GLU A 157 -10.55 27.08 -3.80
N LYS A 158 -9.39 27.03 -4.47
CA LYS A 158 -9.03 27.97 -5.53
C LYS A 158 -10.00 27.96 -6.71
N ALA A 159 -10.65 26.82 -6.96
CA ALA A 159 -11.68 26.67 -7.98
C ALA A 159 -13.10 26.94 -7.46
N ASP A 160 -13.24 27.39 -6.20
CA ASP A 160 -14.53 27.56 -5.52
C ASP A 160 -15.32 26.23 -5.43
N ILE A 161 -14.62 25.14 -5.13
CA ILE A 161 -15.19 23.80 -4.90
C ILE A 161 -14.96 23.42 -3.43
N ASN A 162 -16.02 22.94 -2.76
CA ASN A 162 -15.98 22.62 -1.34
C ASN A 162 -15.75 21.14 -1.11
N ILE A 163 -14.87 20.78 -0.17
CA ILE A 163 -14.72 19.42 0.32
C ILE A 163 -15.79 19.15 1.38
N ILE A 164 -16.45 18.00 1.23
CA ILE A 164 -17.40 17.44 2.21
C ILE A 164 -16.78 16.19 2.80
N ASP A 165 -16.65 16.16 4.12
CA ASP A 165 -16.31 14.96 4.87
C ASP A 165 -17.49 14.00 4.83
N LEU A 166 -17.26 12.79 4.33
CA LEU A 166 -18.26 11.73 4.26
C LEU A 166 -18.21 10.93 5.58
N GLU A 167 -19.33 10.86 6.28
CA GLU A 167 -19.45 10.09 7.53
C GLU A 167 -19.08 8.61 7.32
N HIS A 168 -19.40 8.09 6.13
CA HIS A 168 -19.08 6.73 5.70
C HIS A 168 -18.52 6.71 4.28
N ASN A 169 -17.59 5.80 4.03
CA ASN A 169 -17.11 5.58 2.67
C ASN A 169 -18.24 4.99 1.81
N PRO A 170 -18.60 5.61 0.69
CA PRO A 170 -19.75 5.16 -0.10
C PRO A 170 -19.56 3.78 -0.72
N VAL A 171 -18.32 3.30 -0.85
CA VAL A 171 -18.05 1.92 -1.28
C VAL A 171 -18.46 0.93 -0.19
N ASP A 172 -18.18 1.25 1.08
CA ASP A 172 -18.52 0.40 2.21
C ASP A 172 -20.05 0.22 2.37
N GLU A 173 -20.84 1.24 1.97
CA GLU A 173 -22.30 1.18 2.00
C GLU A 173 -22.90 0.20 0.97
N ILE A 174 -22.20 -0.03 -0.14
CA ILE A 174 -22.70 -0.92 -1.22
C ILE A 174 -22.03 -2.29 -1.23
N TRP A 175 -20.98 -2.49 -0.44
CA TRP A 175 -20.19 -3.74 -0.43
C TRP A 175 -20.80 -4.78 0.52
N ASN A 176 -21.90 -5.41 0.08
CA ASN A 176 -22.67 -6.34 0.91
C ASN A 176 -21.92 -7.64 1.28
N ASP A 177 -21.01 -8.08 0.42
CA ASP A 177 -20.18 -9.28 0.59
C ASP A 177 -18.75 -8.96 1.01
N ARG A 178 -18.55 -7.80 1.69
CA ARG A 178 -17.26 -7.36 2.17
C ARG A 178 -16.63 -8.43 3.08
N PRO A 179 -15.38 -8.84 2.83
CA PRO A 179 -14.67 -9.76 3.70
C PRO A 179 -14.62 -9.25 5.15
N ALA A 180 -14.55 -10.17 6.11
CA ALA A 180 -14.31 -9.77 7.48
C ALA A 180 -12.85 -9.28 7.64
N PRO A 181 -12.60 -8.27 8.49
CA PRO A 181 -11.24 -7.86 8.80
C PRO A 181 -10.45 -9.01 9.44
N ILE A 182 -9.17 -9.06 9.13
CA ILE A 182 -8.26 -10.04 9.72
C ILE A 182 -7.69 -9.46 11.00
N HIS A 183 -7.81 -10.20 12.10
CA HIS A 183 -7.20 -9.89 13.39
C HIS A 183 -6.34 -11.07 13.83
N THR A 184 -5.03 -10.92 13.73
CA THR A 184 -4.08 -11.93 14.19
C THR A 184 -3.61 -11.65 15.62
N LYS A 185 -3.11 -12.65 16.31
CA LYS A 185 -2.58 -12.43 17.66
C LYS A 185 -1.27 -11.65 17.62
N VAL A 186 -1.08 -10.81 18.62
CA VAL A 186 0.20 -10.13 18.84
C VAL A 186 1.27 -11.17 19.16
N GLU A 187 2.33 -11.16 18.37
CA GLU A 187 3.52 -12.00 18.57
C GLU A 187 4.65 -11.15 19.17
N ILE A 188 5.25 -11.61 20.27
CA ILE A 188 6.43 -10.95 20.84
C ILE A 188 7.62 -11.21 19.93
N PHE A 189 8.28 -10.14 19.51
CA PHE A 189 9.49 -10.23 18.71
C PHE A 189 10.72 -10.16 19.65
N PRO A 190 11.53 -11.23 19.74
CA PRO A 190 12.56 -11.35 20.77
C PRO A 190 13.65 -10.27 20.71
N ASP A 191 14.11 -9.81 21.88
CA ASP A 191 15.12 -8.74 21.97
C ASP A 191 16.49 -9.15 21.39
N GLU A 192 16.76 -10.44 21.25
CA GLU A 192 17.98 -10.95 20.60
C GLU A 192 18.08 -10.58 19.12
N TYR A 193 16.93 -10.32 18.45
CA TYR A 193 16.86 -9.85 17.06
C TYR A 193 16.72 -8.33 16.97
N ASN A 194 16.15 -7.68 17.98
CA ASN A 194 15.94 -6.24 18.00
C ASN A 194 17.14 -5.43 18.47
N GLY A 195 17.95 -5.99 19.40
CA GLY A 195 19.10 -5.30 19.98
C GLY A 195 18.79 -4.07 20.86
N CYS A 196 17.51 -3.70 20.99
CA CYS A 196 17.05 -2.61 21.85
C CYS A 196 15.65 -2.95 22.42
N PRO A 197 15.52 -3.18 23.73
CA PRO A 197 14.25 -3.51 24.36
C PRO A 197 13.20 -2.40 24.21
N SER A 198 11.92 -2.79 24.10
CA SER A 198 10.80 -1.85 23.99
C SER A 198 10.79 -0.77 25.07
N PRO A 199 11.00 -1.07 26.37
CA PRO A 199 11.06 -0.02 27.39
C PRO A 199 12.13 1.06 27.14
N GLN A 200 13.27 0.69 26.54
CA GLN A 200 14.30 1.66 26.19
C GLN A 200 13.88 2.54 25.00
N LYS A 201 13.28 1.95 23.96
CA LYS A 201 12.74 2.71 22.82
C LYS A 201 11.67 3.73 23.27
N ARG A 202 10.76 3.30 24.16
CA ARG A 202 9.72 4.14 24.77
C ARG A 202 10.32 5.29 25.60
N HIS A 203 11.32 4.98 26.40
CA HIS A 203 12.04 6.00 27.21
C HIS A 203 12.67 7.06 26.29
N ASN A 204 13.32 6.65 25.21
CA ASN A 204 13.94 7.56 24.24
C ASN A 204 12.89 8.47 23.58
N LEU A 205 11.74 7.92 23.18
CA LEU A 205 10.63 8.69 22.62
C LEU A 205 10.10 9.74 23.62
N ALA A 206 9.90 9.35 24.89
CA ALA A 206 9.46 10.27 25.93
C ALA A 206 10.51 11.39 26.22
N CYS A 207 11.81 11.09 26.16
CA CYS A 207 12.86 12.08 26.24
C CYS A 207 12.78 13.09 25.08
N THR A 208 12.62 12.58 23.85
CA THR A 208 12.49 13.44 22.65
C THR A 208 11.27 14.36 22.75
N LEU A 209 10.14 13.88 23.24
CA LEU A 209 8.94 14.71 23.46
C LEU A 209 9.21 15.84 24.47
N ARG A 210 9.85 15.52 25.60
CA ARG A 210 10.23 16.52 26.63
C ARG A 210 11.21 17.58 26.08
N GLU A 211 12.24 17.15 25.38
CA GLU A 211 13.24 18.07 24.80
C GLU A 211 12.63 19.04 23.79
N LYS A 212 11.61 18.58 23.06
CA LYS A 212 10.89 19.38 22.08
C LYS A 212 9.68 20.13 22.67
N ASN A 213 9.39 19.96 23.97
CA ASN A 213 8.25 20.56 24.67
C ASN A 213 6.90 20.15 24.09
N TYR A 214 6.73 18.88 23.71
CA TYR A 214 5.46 18.30 23.34
C TYR A 214 4.89 17.48 24.51
N ASP A 215 3.57 17.56 24.72
CA ASP A 215 2.88 16.75 25.70
C ASP A 215 2.67 15.32 25.23
N ALA A 216 2.37 15.16 23.95
CA ALA A 216 2.10 13.86 23.35
C ALA A 216 2.47 13.81 21.86
N THR A 217 2.57 12.59 21.32
CA THR A 217 2.56 12.31 19.88
C THR A 217 1.52 11.26 19.54
N VAL A 218 0.83 11.45 18.42
CA VAL A 218 -0.11 10.47 17.85
C VAL A 218 0.63 9.69 16.77
N ILE A 219 0.54 8.35 16.83
CA ILE A 219 1.16 7.41 15.91
C ILE A 219 0.06 6.54 15.31
N CYS A 220 -0.11 6.62 13.99
CA CYS A 220 -1.15 5.88 13.26
C CYS A 220 -0.58 4.83 12.30
N ASP A 221 0.73 4.80 12.09
CA ASP A 221 1.40 3.79 11.29
C ASP A 221 1.74 2.55 12.14
N PRO A 222 1.13 1.39 11.86
CA PRO A 222 1.33 0.16 12.62
C PRO A 222 2.78 -0.30 12.66
N GLU A 223 3.56 -0.01 11.62
CA GLU A 223 4.97 -0.36 11.51
C GLU A 223 5.83 0.32 12.58
N SER A 224 5.56 1.59 12.89
CA SER A 224 6.26 2.31 13.95
C SER A 224 5.84 1.82 15.34
N ILE A 225 4.56 1.48 15.52
CA ILE A 225 4.06 0.93 16.78
C ILE A 225 4.65 -0.45 17.04
N CYS A 226 4.62 -1.35 16.05
CA CYS A 226 5.20 -2.68 16.16
C CYS A 226 6.72 -2.64 16.42
N TRP A 227 7.42 -1.69 15.77
CA TRP A 227 8.85 -1.45 16.05
C TRP A 227 9.08 -0.92 17.48
N LEU A 228 8.27 0.02 17.93
CA LEU A 228 8.40 0.63 19.27
C LEU A 228 8.18 -0.40 20.38
N LEU A 229 7.21 -1.29 20.18
CA LEU A 229 6.82 -2.31 21.14
C LEU A 229 7.58 -3.63 21.00
N ASN A 230 8.40 -3.81 19.96
CA ASN A 230 9.03 -5.08 19.60
C ASN A 230 8.01 -6.22 19.48
N ILE A 231 6.97 -5.99 18.71
CA ILE A 231 5.92 -6.97 18.43
C ILE A 231 5.75 -7.16 16.93
N ARG A 232 5.08 -8.24 16.57
CA ARG A 232 4.65 -8.53 15.19
C ARG A 232 3.21 -9.03 15.20
N GLY A 233 2.64 -9.15 14.04
CA GLY A 233 1.37 -9.81 13.74
C GLY A 233 1.28 -10.06 12.24
N ARG A 234 0.10 -10.44 11.75
CA ARG A 234 -0.11 -10.81 10.34
C ARG A 234 -1.46 -10.36 9.84
N ASP A 235 -1.86 -9.14 10.22
CA ASP A 235 -3.13 -8.56 9.76
C ASP A 235 -3.08 -8.22 8.29
N ARG A 236 -1.87 -8.07 7.76
CA ARG A 236 -1.60 -7.77 6.35
C ARG A 236 -0.71 -8.81 5.73
N HIS A 237 -0.96 -9.08 4.48
CA HIS A 237 -0.16 -10.00 3.68
C HIS A 237 1.26 -9.47 3.51
N CYS A 238 2.26 -10.30 3.71
CA CYS A 238 3.68 -9.96 3.59
C CYS A 238 4.15 -8.76 4.46
N LEU A 239 3.37 -8.33 5.43
CA LEU A 239 3.74 -7.23 6.34
C LEU A 239 3.49 -7.65 7.80
N PRO A 240 4.54 -7.85 8.61
CA PRO A 240 4.40 -8.46 9.94
C PRO A 240 3.95 -7.45 11.01
N VAL A 241 2.75 -6.89 10.86
CA VAL A 241 2.16 -5.90 11.77
C VAL A 241 0.78 -6.31 12.27
N VAL A 242 0.35 -5.72 13.37
CA VAL A 242 -1.05 -5.65 13.81
C VAL A 242 -1.59 -4.27 13.56
N ASN A 243 -2.82 -4.17 13.06
CA ASN A 243 -3.50 -2.90 12.87
C ASN A 243 -3.83 -2.27 14.22
N CYS A 244 -3.28 -1.09 14.48
CA CYS A 244 -3.46 -0.39 15.76
C CYS A 244 -3.06 1.08 15.65
N ARG A 245 -3.41 1.85 16.69
CA ARG A 245 -3.01 3.26 16.86
C ARG A 245 -2.49 3.49 18.26
N MET A 246 -1.74 4.57 18.46
CA MET A 246 -1.11 4.84 19.73
C MET A 246 -1.02 6.33 20.01
N VAL A 247 -1.16 6.69 21.30
CA VAL A 247 -0.75 7.99 21.82
C VAL A 247 0.39 7.77 22.81
N ALA A 248 1.52 8.43 22.58
CA ALA A 248 2.68 8.39 23.47
C ALA A 248 2.85 9.76 24.13
N TYR A 249 3.04 9.78 25.46
CA TYR A 249 3.13 10.96 26.26
C TYR A 249 4.58 11.26 26.72
N SER A 250 4.88 12.52 26.93
CA SER A 250 6.19 13.00 27.41
C SER A 250 6.56 12.47 28.82
N ASN A 251 5.57 12.07 29.61
CA ASN A 251 5.80 11.43 30.92
C ASN A 251 6.18 9.95 30.83
N GLY A 252 6.16 9.35 29.62
CA GLY A 252 6.48 7.96 29.35
C GLY A 252 5.27 7.00 29.36
N THR A 253 4.06 7.49 29.62
CA THR A 253 2.83 6.70 29.45
C THR A 253 2.57 6.46 27.96
N LEU A 254 1.96 5.31 27.65
CA LEU A 254 1.44 5.00 26.32
C LEU A 254 -0.01 4.56 26.45
N GLU A 255 -0.83 5.00 25.52
CA GLU A 255 -2.18 4.48 25.29
C GLU A 255 -2.21 3.76 23.95
N TRP A 256 -2.46 2.47 23.96
CA TRP A 256 -2.47 1.61 22.78
C TRP A 256 -3.90 1.23 22.42
N TYR A 257 -4.32 1.58 21.21
CA TYR A 257 -5.66 1.36 20.68
C TYR A 257 -5.61 0.24 19.67
N ILE A 258 -6.17 -0.91 20.04
CA ILE A 258 -6.11 -2.15 19.28
C ILE A 258 -7.40 -2.95 19.47
N SER A 259 -7.78 -3.78 18.51
CA SER A 259 -8.93 -4.68 18.68
C SER A 259 -8.66 -5.72 19.77
N ASP A 260 -9.65 -6.01 20.59
CA ASP A 260 -9.55 -7.02 21.67
C ASP A 260 -9.18 -8.42 21.13
N ASP A 261 -9.47 -8.68 19.86
CA ASP A 261 -9.16 -9.96 19.21
C ASP A 261 -7.65 -10.22 19.03
N HIS A 262 -6.81 -9.19 19.07
CA HIS A 262 -5.35 -9.33 18.91
C HIS A 262 -4.61 -9.84 20.14
N ILE A 263 -5.18 -9.66 21.34
CA ILE A 263 -4.50 -9.98 22.60
C ILE A 263 -5.13 -11.23 23.20
N ASP A 264 -4.32 -12.27 23.40
CA ASP A 264 -4.76 -13.42 24.16
C ASP A 264 -4.69 -13.09 25.66
N PRO A 265 -5.78 -13.23 26.43
CA PRO A 265 -5.76 -12.98 27.88
C PRO A 265 -4.72 -13.81 28.64
N ASN A 266 -4.35 -14.99 28.12
CA ASN A 266 -3.32 -15.84 28.72
C ASN A 266 -1.90 -15.27 28.52
N ASP A 267 -1.67 -14.52 27.44
CA ASP A 267 -0.36 -13.96 27.09
C ASP A 267 -0.16 -12.53 27.60
N GLN A 268 -1.20 -11.90 28.13
CA GLN A 268 -1.17 -10.50 28.58
C GLN A 268 -0.02 -10.23 29.56
N LYS A 269 0.22 -11.14 30.52
CA LYS A 269 1.31 -10.99 31.49
C LYS A 269 2.69 -11.07 30.84
N GLN A 270 2.86 -11.92 29.85
CA GLN A 270 4.12 -12.06 29.11
C GLN A 270 4.35 -10.80 28.26
N LEU A 271 3.29 -10.29 27.61
CA LEU A 271 3.32 -9.06 26.86
C LEU A 271 3.70 -7.88 27.75
N GLU A 272 3.06 -7.69 28.90
CA GLU A 272 3.41 -6.63 29.88
C GLU A 272 4.85 -6.74 30.38
N THR A 273 5.37 -7.95 30.56
CA THR A 273 6.78 -8.16 30.93
C THR A 273 7.73 -7.70 29.85
N HIS A 274 7.37 -7.91 28.59
CA HIS A 274 8.19 -7.56 27.42
C HIS A 274 8.15 -6.06 27.09
N ILE A 275 6.96 -5.48 27.03
CA ILE A 275 6.79 -4.08 26.62
C ILE A 275 6.79 -3.09 27.79
N GLY A 276 6.68 -3.55 29.02
CA GLY A 276 6.40 -2.72 30.21
C GLY A 276 4.93 -2.36 30.32
N HIS A 277 4.58 -1.62 31.36
CA HIS A 277 3.19 -1.17 31.58
C HIS A 277 2.71 -0.25 30.45
N ILE A 278 1.52 -0.53 29.93
CA ILE A 278 0.84 0.23 28.87
C ILE A 278 -0.68 0.15 29.08
N ASP A 279 -1.36 1.26 28.85
CA ASP A 279 -2.82 1.29 28.88
C ASP A 279 -3.37 0.83 27.53
N ILE A 280 -4.14 -0.26 27.52
CA ILE A 280 -4.70 -0.87 26.32
C ILE A 280 -6.18 -0.56 26.24
N PHE A 281 -6.62 -0.06 25.10
CA PHE A 281 -8.00 0.30 24.83
C PHE A 281 -8.51 -0.32 23.52
N PRO A 282 -9.82 -0.65 23.44
CA PRO A 282 -10.44 -0.99 22.17
C PRO A 282 -10.25 0.11 21.12
N GLU A 283 -9.92 -0.24 19.91
CA GLU A 283 -9.60 0.71 18.84
C GLU A 283 -10.70 1.76 18.59
N LYS A 284 -11.96 1.35 18.68
CA LYS A 284 -13.13 2.24 18.54
C LYS A 284 -13.18 3.43 19.53
N ARG A 285 -12.35 3.40 20.57
CA ARG A 285 -12.20 4.49 21.55
C ARG A 285 -11.11 5.48 21.19
N PHE A 286 -10.49 5.35 20.03
CA PHE A 286 -9.38 6.22 19.65
C PHE A 286 -9.80 7.69 19.52
N ASP A 287 -10.99 7.97 19.00
CA ASP A 287 -11.48 9.36 18.91
C ASP A 287 -11.69 10.01 20.28
N GLU A 288 -12.01 9.24 21.32
CA GLU A 288 -12.15 9.75 22.69
C GLU A 288 -10.84 10.39 23.24
N VAL A 289 -9.67 9.79 22.92
CA VAL A 289 -8.39 10.37 23.34
C VAL A 289 -8.05 11.62 22.53
N LEU A 290 -8.38 11.63 21.23
CA LEU A 290 -8.16 12.81 20.38
C LEU A 290 -8.98 14.00 20.88
N GLU A 291 -10.25 13.79 21.22
CA GLU A 291 -11.11 14.81 21.83
C GLU A 291 -10.56 15.28 23.20
N ARG A 292 -10.05 14.37 24.03
CA ARG A 292 -9.45 14.71 25.32
C ARG A 292 -8.19 15.57 25.14
N LEU A 293 -7.30 15.22 24.21
CA LEU A 293 -6.11 16.01 23.87
C LEU A 293 -6.48 17.38 23.30
N SER A 294 -7.46 17.41 22.43
CA SER A 294 -7.99 18.62 21.81
C SER A 294 -8.53 19.59 22.87
N ASN A 295 -9.41 19.11 23.75
CA ASN A 295 -10.04 19.92 24.78
C ASN A 295 -9.09 20.38 25.90
N SER A 296 -7.98 19.68 26.12
CA SER A 296 -6.96 20.07 27.12
C SER A 296 -5.95 21.09 26.59
N SER A 297 -6.07 21.53 25.34
CA SER A 297 -5.11 22.40 24.66
C SER A 297 -3.65 21.88 24.70
N SER A 298 -3.50 20.57 24.66
CA SER A 298 -2.22 19.87 24.68
C SER A 298 -1.36 20.24 23.46
N SER A 299 -0.04 20.24 23.65
CA SER A 299 0.92 20.33 22.55
C SER A 299 1.16 18.94 21.96
N VAL A 300 0.61 18.68 20.79
CA VAL A 300 0.64 17.37 20.13
C VAL A 300 1.53 17.41 18.91
N TYR A 301 2.43 16.43 18.80
CA TYR A 301 3.24 16.23 17.60
C TYR A 301 2.65 15.12 16.74
N ALA A 302 2.63 15.31 15.43
CA ALA A 302 2.17 14.30 14.48
C ALA A 302 2.87 14.40 13.13
N ASP A 303 2.95 13.27 12.44
CA ASP A 303 3.45 13.21 11.07
C ASP A 303 2.28 13.36 10.09
N PRO A 304 2.25 14.43 9.26
CA PRO A 304 1.14 14.67 8.34
C PRO A 304 1.08 13.67 7.18
N GLU A 305 2.14 12.87 6.96
CA GLU A 305 2.17 11.84 5.91
C GLU A 305 1.60 10.49 6.41
N THR A 306 1.73 10.19 7.70
CA THR A 306 1.31 8.90 8.30
C THR A 306 0.12 9.01 9.23
N VAL A 307 -0.38 10.22 9.48
CA VAL A 307 -1.61 10.48 10.22
C VAL A 307 -2.67 10.98 9.26
N ASN A 308 -3.84 10.34 9.27
CA ASN A 308 -4.93 10.70 8.37
C ASN A 308 -5.60 12.02 8.73
N ALA A 309 -6.35 12.57 7.79
CA ALA A 309 -6.96 13.91 7.93
C ALA A 309 -8.03 13.96 9.01
N HIS A 310 -8.78 12.87 9.27
CA HIS A 310 -9.78 12.79 10.33
C HIS A 310 -9.14 13.06 11.69
N VAL A 311 -8.05 12.37 12.00
CA VAL A 311 -7.33 12.47 13.29
C VAL A 311 -6.86 13.90 13.56
N LEU A 312 -6.17 14.52 12.60
CA LEU A 312 -5.64 15.87 12.80
C LEU A 312 -6.74 16.93 12.85
N ARG A 313 -7.79 16.79 12.05
CA ARG A 313 -8.94 17.68 12.10
C ARG A 313 -9.69 17.62 13.44
N LEU A 314 -9.81 16.43 14.01
CA LEU A 314 -10.44 16.28 15.33
C LEU A 314 -9.61 16.97 16.42
N LEU A 315 -8.29 16.85 16.39
CA LEU A 315 -7.38 17.57 17.28
C LEU A 315 -7.46 19.08 17.12
N GLU A 316 -7.56 19.59 15.89
CA GLU A 316 -7.68 21.05 15.61
C GLU A 316 -8.97 21.65 16.17
N THR A 317 -10.08 20.91 16.09
CA THR A 317 -11.42 21.43 16.39
C THR A 317 -11.57 21.88 17.85
N GLY A 318 -10.95 21.21 18.81
CA GLY A 318 -11.02 21.55 20.24
C GLY A 318 -9.89 22.45 20.74
N GLY A 319 -8.88 22.73 19.91
CA GLY A 319 -7.82 23.70 20.22
C GLY A 319 -6.51 23.12 20.71
N ALA A 320 -6.16 21.86 20.37
CA ALA A 320 -4.81 21.34 20.55
C ALA A 320 -3.79 22.17 19.76
N LYS A 321 -2.59 22.31 20.28
CA LYS A 321 -1.46 22.94 19.59
C LYS A 321 -0.72 21.89 18.80
N ILE A 322 -1.01 21.76 17.51
CA ILE A 322 -0.43 20.74 16.64
C ILE A 322 0.89 21.23 16.06
N SER A 323 1.91 20.40 16.15
CA SER A 323 3.19 20.54 15.46
C SER A 323 3.38 19.39 14.50
N LEU A 324 3.67 19.70 13.24
CA LEU A 324 3.79 18.72 12.17
C LEU A 324 5.25 18.49 11.79
N GLY A 325 5.59 17.25 11.49
CA GLY A 325 6.90 16.87 10.96
C GLY A 325 7.09 15.35 10.91
N LEU A 326 8.27 14.91 10.51
CA LEU A 326 8.60 13.50 10.38
C LEU A 326 8.35 12.73 11.68
N GLY A 327 7.65 11.61 11.60
CA GLY A 327 7.28 10.78 12.75
C GLY A 327 8.47 10.45 13.64
N LEU A 328 8.31 10.63 14.96
CA LEU A 328 9.41 10.51 15.91
C LEU A 328 10.00 9.09 16.00
N CYS A 329 9.29 8.08 15.53
CA CYS A 329 9.76 6.70 15.44
C CYS A 329 10.46 6.39 14.09
N GLN A 330 10.19 7.16 13.04
CA GLN A 330 10.66 6.81 11.69
C GLN A 330 12.18 6.79 11.56
N LEU A 331 12.86 7.85 11.95
CA LEU A 331 14.31 7.91 11.85
C LEU A 331 15.01 6.89 12.78
N PRO A 332 14.62 6.75 14.07
CA PRO A 332 15.17 5.69 14.92
C PRO A 332 14.95 4.27 14.39
N LYS A 333 13.79 4.00 13.76
CA LYS A 333 13.49 2.72 13.09
C LYS A 333 14.37 2.49 11.86
N ALA A 334 14.60 3.53 11.07
CA ALA A 334 15.44 3.46 9.86
C ALA A 334 16.93 3.30 10.18
N CYS A 335 17.42 3.89 11.28
CA CYS A 335 18.81 3.79 11.73
C CYS A 335 19.03 2.50 12.54
N LYS A 336 19.37 1.43 11.85
CA LYS A 336 19.56 0.10 12.45
C LYS A 336 20.74 0.03 13.41
N ASN A 337 20.55 -0.63 14.56
CA ASN A 337 21.60 -0.90 15.52
C ASN A 337 22.52 -2.06 15.06
N HIS A 338 23.58 -2.36 15.84
CA HIS A 338 24.55 -3.38 15.45
C HIS A 338 23.97 -4.80 15.39
N VAL A 339 22.92 -5.12 16.18
CA VAL A 339 22.26 -6.42 16.15
C VAL A 339 21.42 -6.55 14.88
N GLU A 340 20.61 -5.54 14.58
CA GLU A 340 19.81 -5.49 13.36
C GLU A 340 20.68 -5.54 12.10
N ILE A 341 21.83 -4.80 12.08
CA ILE A 341 22.78 -4.87 10.95
C ILE A 341 23.37 -6.28 10.80
N ALA A 342 23.76 -6.90 11.89
CA ALA A 342 24.31 -8.26 11.85
C ALA A 342 23.26 -9.29 11.40
N GLY A 343 21.99 -9.09 11.76
CA GLY A 343 20.86 -9.87 11.31
C GLY A 343 20.64 -9.72 9.79
N GLU A 344 20.61 -8.49 9.29
CA GLU A 344 20.45 -8.23 7.84
C GLU A 344 21.56 -8.90 7.01
N TYR A 345 22.82 -8.87 7.47
CA TYR A 345 23.91 -9.61 6.79
C TYR A 345 23.62 -11.11 6.74
N LYS A 346 23.13 -11.71 7.83
CA LYS A 346 22.81 -13.14 7.87
C LYS A 346 21.63 -13.49 6.96
N ALA A 347 20.56 -12.68 7.00
CA ALA A 347 19.38 -12.85 6.16
C ALA A 347 19.78 -12.82 4.67
N HIS A 348 20.59 -11.83 4.26
CA HIS A 348 21.06 -11.72 2.87
C HIS A 348 21.99 -12.84 2.44
N ILE A 349 22.78 -13.43 3.34
CA ILE A 349 23.58 -14.63 3.04
C ILE A 349 22.67 -15.84 2.78
N LYS A 350 21.68 -16.08 3.64
CA LYS A 350 20.71 -17.18 3.51
C LYS A 350 19.91 -17.05 2.20
N ASP A 351 19.35 -15.85 1.97
CA ASP A 351 18.58 -15.58 0.77
C ASP A 351 19.43 -15.66 -0.49
N GLY A 352 20.66 -15.14 -0.45
CA GLY A 352 21.62 -15.26 -1.55
C GLY A 352 21.94 -16.72 -1.91
N ILE A 353 22.08 -17.60 -0.91
CA ILE A 353 22.25 -19.03 -1.13
C ILE A 353 21.00 -19.64 -1.77
N ALA A 354 19.81 -19.30 -1.29
CA ALA A 354 18.54 -19.79 -1.85
C ALA A 354 18.39 -19.36 -3.32
N MET A 355 18.68 -18.09 -3.62
CA MET A 355 18.62 -17.58 -4.99
C MET A 355 19.70 -18.18 -5.90
N CYS A 356 20.92 -18.42 -5.41
CA CYS A 356 21.95 -19.12 -6.17
C CYS A 356 21.51 -20.56 -6.52
N ARG A 357 20.87 -21.26 -5.58
CA ARG A 357 20.31 -22.61 -5.83
C ARG A 357 19.17 -22.57 -6.86
N PHE A 358 18.31 -21.56 -6.78
CA PHE A 358 17.24 -21.34 -7.76
C PHE A 358 17.82 -21.10 -9.17
N PHE A 359 18.77 -20.20 -9.31
CA PHE A 359 19.36 -19.91 -10.61
C PHE A 359 20.18 -21.09 -11.16
N ALA A 360 20.89 -21.84 -10.33
CA ALA A 360 21.57 -23.06 -10.77
C ALA A 360 20.57 -24.11 -11.30
N TRP A 361 19.43 -24.28 -10.62
CA TRP A 361 18.35 -25.14 -11.10
C TRP A 361 17.75 -24.62 -12.41
N LEU A 362 17.55 -23.30 -12.54
CA LEU A 362 17.02 -22.70 -13.76
C LEU A 362 18.00 -22.83 -14.92
N ASP A 363 19.30 -22.62 -14.70
CA ASP A 363 20.35 -22.82 -15.72
C ASP A 363 20.39 -24.27 -16.21
N GLU A 364 20.31 -25.25 -15.32
CA GLU A 364 20.23 -26.66 -15.65
C GLU A 364 18.97 -26.99 -16.50
N LEU A 365 17.83 -26.39 -16.15
CA LEU A 365 16.59 -26.55 -16.89
C LEU A 365 16.63 -25.92 -18.27
N THR A 366 17.30 -24.78 -18.43
CA THR A 366 17.34 -23.95 -19.65
C THR A 366 18.64 -24.05 -20.43
N ASP A 367 19.51 -25.05 -20.15
CA ASP A 367 20.77 -25.24 -20.84
C ASP A 367 20.57 -25.59 -22.33
N LEU A 368 20.64 -24.58 -23.19
CA LEU A 368 20.46 -24.69 -24.62
C LEU A 368 21.55 -25.51 -25.27
N SER A 369 22.74 -25.69 -24.67
CA SER A 369 23.83 -26.48 -25.22
C SER A 369 23.50 -27.97 -25.37
N GLN A 370 22.57 -28.45 -24.51
CA GLN A 370 22.07 -29.82 -24.54
C GLN A 370 21.08 -30.08 -25.70
N TYR A 371 20.59 -29.04 -26.37
CA TYR A 371 19.51 -29.13 -27.36
C TYR A 371 19.89 -28.58 -28.72
N GLU A 372 21.21 -28.39 -29.00
CA GLU A 372 21.70 -27.87 -30.27
C GLU A 372 20.98 -26.56 -30.71
N ASN A 373 20.47 -25.77 -29.80
CA ASN A 373 19.62 -24.59 -30.01
C ASN A 373 18.30 -24.88 -30.75
N ASP A 374 17.76 -26.08 -30.63
CA ASP A 374 16.47 -26.47 -31.20
C ASP A 374 15.34 -25.97 -30.29
N GLU A 375 14.64 -24.92 -30.76
CA GLU A 375 13.53 -24.26 -29.99
C GLU A 375 12.38 -25.24 -29.72
N GLU A 376 12.12 -26.19 -30.61
CA GLU A 376 11.04 -27.17 -30.44
C GLU A 376 11.35 -28.16 -29.31
N VAL A 377 12.59 -28.62 -29.26
CA VAL A 377 13.09 -29.52 -28.21
C VAL A 377 13.12 -28.80 -26.88
N PHE A 378 13.59 -27.55 -26.85
CA PHE A 378 13.57 -26.69 -25.66
C PHE A 378 12.14 -26.51 -25.15
N SER A 379 11.20 -26.10 -26.01
CA SER A 379 9.80 -25.86 -25.66
C SER A 379 9.12 -27.10 -25.09
N ARG A 380 9.42 -28.29 -25.60
CA ARG A 380 8.86 -29.53 -25.04
C ARG A 380 9.35 -29.82 -23.63
N ARG A 381 10.63 -29.51 -23.33
CA ARG A 381 11.20 -29.72 -21.99
C ARG A 381 10.64 -28.76 -20.95
N VAL A 382 10.45 -27.51 -21.32
CA VAL A 382 10.05 -26.45 -20.39
C VAL A 382 8.54 -26.16 -20.40
N ASN A 383 7.77 -26.94 -21.16
CA ASN A 383 6.35 -26.68 -21.45
C ASN A 383 5.47 -26.57 -20.19
N ASP A 384 5.84 -27.24 -19.09
CA ASP A 384 5.08 -27.25 -17.84
C ASP A 384 5.64 -26.24 -16.81
N THR A 385 6.62 -25.40 -17.21
CA THR A 385 7.26 -24.42 -16.34
C THR A 385 6.78 -23.03 -16.70
N ASP A 386 5.80 -22.54 -15.99
CA ASP A 386 5.26 -21.18 -16.09
C ASP A 386 5.78 -20.27 -14.98
N GLU A 387 5.33 -19.02 -14.99
CA GLU A 387 5.69 -17.98 -14.03
C GLU A 387 5.35 -18.37 -12.58
N ALA A 388 4.22 -19.08 -12.35
CA ALA A 388 3.84 -19.56 -11.02
C ALA A 388 4.76 -20.68 -10.51
N VAL A 389 5.10 -21.64 -11.37
CA VAL A 389 6.05 -22.72 -11.03
C VAL A 389 7.42 -22.15 -10.67
N LEU A 390 7.89 -21.15 -11.41
CA LEU A 390 9.16 -20.47 -11.13
C LEU A 390 9.16 -19.75 -9.78
N ALA A 391 8.09 -18.99 -9.47
CA ALA A 391 7.93 -18.31 -8.18
C ALA A 391 7.91 -19.30 -7.02
N GLN A 392 7.09 -20.35 -7.11
CA GLN A 392 7.01 -21.40 -6.09
C GLN A 392 8.34 -22.16 -5.89
N ARG A 393 9.07 -22.34 -6.98
CA ARG A 393 10.39 -22.98 -6.91
C ARG A 393 11.40 -22.11 -6.17
N ALA A 394 11.46 -20.81 -6.46
CA ALA A 394 12.32 -19.87 -5.74
C ALA A 394 12.00 -19.87 -4.24
N GLU A 395 10.73 -19.77 -3.87
CA GLU A 395 10.28 -19.83 -2.47
C GLU A 395 10.65 -21.16 -1.81
N SER A 396 10.58 -22.28 -2.53
CA SER A 396 10.93 -23.60 -1.97
C SER A 396 12.38 -23.68 -1.48
N PHE A 397 13.31 -22.96 -2.12
CA PHE A 397 14.70 -22.90 -1.69
C PHE A 397 14.88 -22.04 -0.44
N ARG A 398 14.06 -21.00 -0.25
CA ARG A 398 14.02 -20.17 0.98
C ARG A 398 13.48 -20.94 2.19
N LYS A 399 12.43 -21.75 1.98
CA LYS A 399 11.80 -22.58 3.02
C LYS A 399 12.70 -23.65 3.63
N VAL A 400 13.90 -23.87 3.09
CA VAL A 400 14.89 -24.76 3.71
C VAL A 400 15.48 -24.16 5.00
N GLU A 401 15.53 -22.84 5.08
CA GLU A 401 16.04 -22.15 6.27
C GLU A 401 15.01 -22.18 7.40
N SER A 402 15.45 -22.55 8.61
CA SER A 402 14.57 -22.77 9.76
C SER A 402 13.94 -21.50 10.34
N ASP A 403 14.54 -20.35 10.04
CA ASP A 403 14.09 -19.02 10.46
C ASP A 403 13.41 -18.21 9.34
N TYR A 404 13.13 -18.85 8.20
CA TYR A 404 12.26 -18.32 7.18
C TYR A 404 10.83 -18.18 7.71
N ILE A 405 10.22 -17.04 7.48
CA ILE A 405 8.86 -16.73 7.95
C ILE A 405 7.88 -16.79 6.77
N GLU A 406 8.05 -15.88 5.83
CA GLU A 406 7.16 -15.70 4.68
C GLU A 406 7.85 -14.83 3.61
N PRO A 407 7.29 -14.68 2.39
CA PRO A 407 7.75 -13.68 1.44
C PRO A 407 7.64 -12.26 2.04
N SER A 408 8.58 -11.37 1.71
CA SER A 408 8.53 -9.96 2.11
C SER A 408 7.56 -9.13 1.26
N PHE A 409 7.19 -9.64 0.09
CA PHE A 409 6.16 -9.14 -0.82
C PHE A 409 5.77 -10.25 -1.81
N ASP A 410 4.67 -10.08 -2.53
CA ASP A 410 4.26 -11.01 -3.57
C ASP A 410 5.33 -11.10 -4.66
N THR A 411 5.84 -12.30 -4.87
CA THR A 411 6.90 -12.53 -5.87
C THR A 411 6.42 -12.13 -7.26
N ILE A 412 7.16 -11.24 -7.91
CA ILE A 412 6.99 -10.91 -9.32
C ILE A 412 7.82 -11.90 -10.12
N SER A 413 7.16 -12.77 -10.86
CA SER A 413 7.79 -13.79 -11.70
C SER A 413 7.25 -13.62 -13.11
N ALA A 414 8.08 -13.10 -14.03
CA ALA A 414 7.58 -12.61 -15.31
C ALA A 414 8.49 -13.03 -16.48
N ILE A 415 7.86 -13.58 -17.52
CA ILE A 415 8.51 -14.00 -18.76
C ILE A 415 8.08 -13.07 -19.90
N GLY A 416 9.02 -12.60 -20.68
CA GLY A 416 8.76 -11.82 -21.89
C GLY A 416 7.98 -10.53 -21.58
N THR A 417 6.83 -10.35 -22.23
CA THR A 417 6.03 -9.10 -22.14
C THR A 417 5.41 -8.83 -20.78
N ASN A 418 5.23 -9.85 -19.92
CA ASN A 418 4.68 -9.66 -18.59
C ASN A 418 5.64 -8.87 -17.69
N ALA A 419 6.96 -8.95 -17.94
CA ALA A 419 7.96 -8.14 -17.25
C ALA A 419 7.85 -6.62 -17.51
N ALA A 420 7.03 -6.19 -18.47
CA ALA A 420 6.74 -4.76 -18.69
C ALA A 420 5.73 -4.18 -17.67
N MET A 421 5.06 -5.02 -16.91
CA MET A 421 4.20 -4.60 -15.80
C MET A 421 5.04 -4.61 -14.52
N VAL A 422 5.32 -3.42 -13.97
CA VAL A 422 6.25 -3.24 -12.83
C VAL A 422 5.82 -4.06 -11.62
N HIS A 423 4.52 -4.07 -11.28
CA HIS A 423 3.94 -4.88 -10.21
C HIS A 423 3.07 -6.00 -10.80
N TYR A 424 3.69 -6.82 -11.68
CA TYR A 424 3.01 -7.98 -12.24
C TYR A 424 2.68 -9.01 -11.17
N ASN A 425 1.41 -9.38 -11.08
CA ASN A 425 0.96 -10.45 -10.19
C ASN A 425 0.48 -11.64 -11.01
N TYR A 426 1.25 -12.72 -10.99
CA TYR A 426 0.92 -13.94 -11.73
C TYR A 426 -0.32 -14.65 -11.18
N THR A 427 -0.71 -14.41 -9.92
CA THR A 427 -1.90 -15.03 -9.31
C THR A 427 -3.20 -14.41 -9.80
N GLU A 428 -3.14 -13.20 -10.35
CA GLU A 428 -4.28 -12.45 -10.90
C GLU A 428 -4.30 -12.41 -12.43
N ALA A 429 -3.30 -13.04 -13.07
CA ALA A 429 -3.19 -13.05 -14.53
C ALA A 429 -4.13 -14.08 -15.18
N ASP A 430 -4.83 -13.67 -16.23
CA ASP A 430 -5.69 -14.56 -17.04
C ASP A 430 -4.89 -15.67 -17.73
N TYR A 431 -3.62 -15.40 -18.03
CA TYR A 431 -2.72 -16.32 -18.70
C TYR A 431 -1.29 -16.13 -18.20
N LEU A 432 -0.62 -17.24 -17.89
CA LEU A 432 0.79 -17.27 -17.50
C LEU A 432 1.68 -17.61 -18.68
N ASN A 433 2.73 -16.81 -18.88
CA ASN A 433 3.75 -17.16 -19.85
C ASN A 433 4.59 -18.33 -19.33
N LYS A 434 5.06 -19.15 -20.26
CA LYS A 434 5.93 -20.32 -20.00
C LYS A 434 7.35 -20.04 -20.42
N LEU A 435 8.30 -20.75 -19.86
CA LEU A 435 9.66 -20.78 -20.39
C LEU A 435 9.61 -21.17 -21.88
N GLY A 436 10.24 -20.34 -22.74
CA GLY A 436 10.12 -20.47 -24.18
C GLY A 436 9.21 -19.44 -24.85
N ASP A 437 8.26 -18.84 -24.15
CA ASP A 437 7.45 -17.74 -24.69
C ASP A 437 8.25 -16.41 -24.78
N GLY A 438 9.45 -16.38 -24.22
CA GLY A 438 10.39 -15.26 -24.33
C GLY A 438 11.78 -15.63 -23.85
N PRO A 439 12.83 -14.93 -24.34
CA PRO A 439 14.22 -15.27 -23.99
C PRO A 439 14.63 -14.80 -22.60
N LEU A 440 13.92 -13.84 -22.01
CA LEU A 440 14.24 -13.25 -20.71
C LEU A 440 13.19 -13.61 -19.66
N TYR A 441 13.68 -13.99 -18.50
CA TYR A 441 12.90 -14.17 -17.29
C TYR A 441 13.34 -13.15 -16.24
N MET A 442 12.40 -12.48 -15.62
CA MET A 442 12.62 -11.55 -14.51
C MET A 442 11.94 -12.10 -13.26
N ILE A 443 12.68 -12.15 -12.17
CA ILE A 443 12.16 -12.42 -10.84
C ILE A 443 12.51 -11.27 -9.92
N ASP A 444 11.49 -10.78 -9.21
CA ASP A 444 11.61 -9.83 -8.11
C ASP A 444 10.95 -10.48 -6.90
N SER A 445 11.73 -10.73 -5.85
CA SER A 445 11.28 -11.54 -4.72
C SER A 445 12.11 -11.27 -3.48
N GLY A 446 11.51 -11.50 -2.33
CA GLY A 446 12.20 -11.36 -1.07
C GLY A 446 11.63 -12.27 0.01
N ALA A 447 12.21 -12.21 1.19
CA ALA A 447 11.79 -13.01 2.33
C ALA A 447 11.93 -12.26 3.66
N HIS A 448 11.02 -12.52 4.58
CA HIS A 448 11.21 -12.25 5.99
C HIS A 448 11.86 -13.45 6.66
N TYR A 449 12.98 -13.18 7.31
CA TYR A 449 13.63 -14.08 8.26
C TYR A 449 13.51 -13.50 9.68
N LEU A 450 13.70 -14.30 10.72
CA LEU A 450 13.67 -13.77 12.09
C LEU A 450 14.71 -12.67 12.32
N ASP A 451 15.84 -12.71 11.61
CA ASP A 451 16.95 -11.78 11.80
C ASP A 451 17.06 -10.67 10.75
N GLY A 452 16.23 -10.69 9.68
CA GLY A 452 16.25 -9.63 8.67
C GLY A 452 15.27 -9.85 7.52
N THR A 453 15.22 -8.88 6.62
CA THR A 453 14.34 -8.89 5.45
C THR A 453 15.15 -8.69 4.18
N THR A 454 14.82 -9.43 3.12
CA THR A 454 15.48 -9.35 1.82
C THR A 454 14.54 -8.90 0.72
N ASP A 455 15.14 -8.32 -0.31
CA ASP A 455 14.50 -7.87 -1.54
C ASP A 455 15.55 -7.98 -2.66
N ILE A 456 15.26 -8.77 -3.70
CA ILE A 456 16.23 -9.05 -4.76
C ILE A 456 15.55 -9.19 -6.13
N THR A 457 15.93 -8.35 -7.06
CA THR A 457 15.49 -8.44 -8.46
C THR A 457 16.62 -8.97 -9.37
N ARG A 458 16.31 -9.93 -10.23
CA ARG A 458 17.23 -10.43 -11.28
C ARG A 458 16.48 -10.69 -12.58
N THR A 459 17.10 -10.26 -13.68
CA THR A 459 16.68 -10.62 -15.02
C THR A 459 17.76 -11.52 -15.64
N VAL A 460 17.37 -12.69 -16.11
CA VAL A 460 18.28 -13.70 -16.65
C VAL A 460 17.82 -14.19 -18.02
N LEU A 461 18.75 -14.76 -18.79
CA LEU A 461 18.44 -15.49 -20.00
C LEU A 461 17.82 -16.83 -19.61
N ALA A 462 16.62 -17.11 -20.10
CA ALA A 462 15.88 -18.32 -19.77
C ALA A 462 15.28 -19.03 -21.01
N GLY A 463 15.70 -18.64 -22.21
CA GLY A 463 15.22 -19.23 -23.45
C GLY A 463 15.96 -18.74 -24.67
N PRO A 464 15.65 -19.32 -25.84
CA PRO A 464 16.21 -18.90 -27.13
C PRO A 464 15.65 -17.55 -27.59
N GLY A 465 16.21 -16.97 -28.64
CA GLY A 465 15.66 -15.80 -29.32
C GLY A 465 16.13 -14.44 -28.76
N ILE A 466 17.21 -14.38 -27.98
CA ILE A 466 17.79 -13.12 -27.50
C ILE A 466 18.27 -12.26 -28.68
N THR A 467 17.79 -11.01 -28.75
CA THR A 467 18.17 -10.05 -29.81
C THR A 467 19.32 -9.13 -29.37
N ASP A 468 19.99 -8.49 -30.34
CA ASP A 468 21.03 -7.49 -30.04
C ASP A 468 20.45 -6.27 -29.28
N GLU A 469 19.21 -5.89 -29.58
CA GLU A 469 18.54 -4.80 -28.86
C GLU A 469 18.29 -5.16 -27.39
N MET A 470 17.83 -6.38 -27.08
CA MET A 470 17.69 -6.86 -25.71
C MET A 470 19.03 -6.85 -24.97
N ARG A 471 20.12 -7.32 -25.62
CA ARG A 471 21.49 -7.26 -25.05
C ARG A 471 21.91 -5.82 -24.76
N ARG A 472 21.63 -4.91 -25.71
CA ARG A 472 21.95 -3.48 -25.56
C ARG A 472 21.19 -2.87 -24.39
N MET A 473 19.89 -3.09 -24.30
CA MET A 473 19.04 -2.53 -23.22
C MET A 473 19.43 -3.10 -21.86
N TYR A 474 19.64 -4.43 -21.77
CA TYR A 474 20.13 -5.06 -20.54
C TYR A 474 21.45 -4.43 -20.06
N THR A 475 22.39 -4.23 -21.01
CA THR A 475 23.70 -3.62 -20.69
C THR A 475 23.57 -2.16 -20.24
N LEU A 476 22.64 -1.39 -20.80
CA LEU A 476 22.38 -0.01 -20.38
C LEU A 476 21.83 0.07 -18.97
N VAL A 477 20.90 -0.82 -18.61
CA VAL A 477 20.35 -0.91 -17.26
C VAL A 477 21.42 -1.34 -16.25
N LEU A 478 22.29 -2.29 -16.63
CA LEU A 478 23.37 -2.77 -15.76
C LEU A 478 24.42 -1.68 -15.45
N LYS A 479 24.68 -0.75 -16.39
CA LYS A 479 25.64 0.40 -16.20
C LYS A 479 25.05 1.50 -15.34
#